data_0947468ff6549c862d9a1730d8d74a62
#
_entry.id   0947468ff6549c862d9a1730d8d74a62
#
_cell.length_a   1.000
_cell.length_b   1.000
_cell.length_c   1.000
_cell.angle_alpha   90.00
_cell.angle_beta   90.00
_cell.angle_gamma   90.00
#
_symmetry.space_group_name_H-M   'P 1'
#
loop_
_entity.id
_entity.type
_entity.pdbx_description
1 polymer ?
#
loop_
_entity_poly.entity_id
_entity_poly.type
_entity_poly.pdbx_seq_one_letter_code
_entity_poly.pdbx_strand_id
1 'polypeptide(L)'
;MAQLIKLENYISRYERDIFHYPGHYIRLKQENWKKLHHLWMEHQDNMIEGTVEDPSASHNRSRWKSIFFKQSKDIEELDEEIDPQPIRPTTMEELKRYFLNSLLPFQLKWASSTVDKMSFLDKDYQAHDLLKFFLQRLPDTFLVMFYPIFKLKKAVVEADIIIIHPVGIEIVKIVNLAPSKSMIVQDGRTWFTEENNIQTNMLNPMISAGRTEKIIQSILSYEGLEFPIIRY
;
A
#
# COMPACT_ATOMS: atom_id res chain seq x y z
N MET A 1 9.26 -0.87 0.02
CA MET A 1 7.81 -0.65 -0.10
C MET A 1 7.15 -2.00 -0.23
N ALA A 2 6.24 -2.31 0.69
CA ALA A 2 5.48 -3.55 0.67
C ALA A 2 4.56 -3.64 -0.55
N GLN A 3 3.99 -4.82 -0.79
CA GLN A 3 3.11 -5.07 -1.92
C GLN A 3 1.65 -5.13 -1.46
N LEU A 4 0.79 -4.32 -2.06
CA LEU A 4 -0.65 -4.38 -1.85
C LEU A 4 -1.23 -5.51 -2.70
N ILE A 5 -1.51 -6.66 -2.09
CA ILE A 5 -2.02 -7.83 -2.82
C ILE A 5 -3.55 -7.91 -2.83
N LYS A 6 -4.20 -7.27 -1.87
CA LYS A 6 -5.67 -7.20 -1.76
C LYS A 6 -6.11 -5.88 -1.14
N LEU A 7 -7.10 -5.26 -1.74
CA LEU A 7 -7.77 -4.06 -1.23
C LEU A 7 -9.26 -4.39 -1.11
N GLU A 8 -9.78 -4.44 0.11
CA GLU A 8 -11.18 -4.74 0.42
C GLU A 8 -11.78 -5.86 -0.46
N ASN A 9 -12.86 -5.56 -1.18
CA ASN A 9 -13.52 -6.50 -2.11
C ASN A 9 -13.08 -6.33 -3.57
N TYR A 10 -12.12 -5.44 -3.86
CA TYR A 10 -11.66 -5.21 -5.22
C TYR A 10 -11.02 -6.46 -5.81
N ILE A 11 -11.16 -6.61 -7.12
CA ILE A 11 -10.50 -7.68 -7.88
C ILE A 11 -9.01 -7.37 -7.93
N SER A 12 -8.15 -8.38 -7.71
CA SER A 12 -6.70 -8.19 -7.70
C SER A 12 -6.01 -9.07 -8.75
N ARG A 13 -4.98 -8.53 -9.40
CA ARG A 13 -4.11 -9.32 -10.29
C ARG A 13 -3.41 -10.44 -9.57
N TYR A 14 -3.10 -10.26 -8.29
CA TYR A 14 -2.46 -11.29 -7.45
C TYR A 14 -3.36 -12.52 -7.24
N GLU A 15 -4.69 -12.37 -7.28
CA GLU A 15 -5.61 -13.52 -7.22
C GLU A 15 -5.48 -14.45 -8.44
N ARG A 16 -5.04 -13.91 -9.58
CA ARG A 16 -4.85 -14.69 -10.81
C ARG A 16 -3.52 -15.44 -10.80
N ASP A 17 -2.44 -14.83 -10.33
CA ASP A 17 -1.10 -15.43 -10.28
C ASP A 17 -0.26 -14.81 -9.18
N ILE A 18 -0.36 -15.39 -8.00
CA ILE A 18 0.37 -14.94 -6.80
C ILE A 18 1.89 -15.21 -6.91
N PHE A 19 2.33 -16.09 -7.78
CA PHE A 19 3.75 -16.38 -7.95
C PHE A 19 4.44 -15.43 -8.92
N HIS A 20 3.74 -15.00 -9.94
CA HIS A 20 4.28 -14.12 -10.96
C HIS A 20 4.35 -12.66 -10.50
N TYR A 21 3.23 -12.11 -10.01
CA TYR A 21 3.11 -10.67 -9.73
C TYR A 21 4.05 -10.15 -8.65
N PRO A 22 4.31 -10.83 -7.51
CA PRO A 22 5.26 -10.35 -6.52
C PRO A 22 6.68 -10.20 -7.05
N GLY A 23 7.18 -11.18 -7.78
CA GLY A 23 8.51 -11.12 -8.40
C GLY A 23 8.59 -10.04 -9.48
N HIS A 24 7.54 -9.90 -10.28
CA HIS A 24 7.45 -8.86 -11.32
C HIS A 24 7.45 -7.45 -10.70
N TYR A 25 6.70 -7.24 -9.62
CA TYR A 25 6.69 -5.97 -8.90
C TYR A 25 8.09 -5.55 -8.40
N ILE A 26 8.80 -6.49 -7.76
CA ILE A 26 10.14 -6.21 -7.22
C ILE A 26 11.09 -5.81 -8.36
N ARG A 27 11.08 -6.52 -9.46
CA ARG A 27 11.90 -6.22 -10.64
C ARG A 27 11.56 -4.85 -11.24
N LEU A 28 10.28 -4.55 -11.47
CA LEU A 28 9.82 -3.26 -11.98
C LEU A 28 10.25 -2.11 -11.06
N LYS A 29 10.09 -2.28 -9.75
CA LYS A 29 10.51 -1.29 -8.76
C LYS A 29 12.02 -1.01 -8.86
N GLN A 30 12.85 -2.05 -8.95
CA GLN A 30 14.31 -1.90 -9.05
C GLN A 30 14.73 -1.21 -10.35
N GLU A 31 14.14 -1.61 -11.48
CA GLU A 31 14.43 -1.01 -12.80
C GLU A 31 14.03 0.46 -12.84
N ASN A 32 12.85 0.80 -12.34
CA ASN A 32 12.37 2.17 -12.29
C ASN A 32 13.20 3.05 -11.34
N TRP A 33 13.63 2.50 -10.20
CA TRP A 33 14.53 3.21 -9.31
C TRP A 33 15.87 3.52 -9.97
N LYS A 34 16.49 2.55 -10.65
CA LYS A 34 17.76 2.74 -11.35
C LYS A 34 17.65 3.84 -12.41
N LYS A 35 16.59 3.82 -13.22
CA LYS A 35 16.34 4.83 -14.24
C LYS A 35 16.14 6.23 -13.64
N LEU A 36 15.31 6.33 -12.61
CA LEU A 36 15.02 7.59 -11.94
C LEU A 36 16.27 8.17 -11.27
N HIS A 37 17.03 7.33 -10.57
CA HIS A 37 18.27 7.74 -9.91
C HIS A 37 19.31 8.23 -10.93
N HIS A 38 19.48 7.54 -12.05
CA HIS A 38 20.40 7.95 -13.11
C HIS A 38 20.04 9.33 -13.69
N LEU A 39 18.76 9.56 -14.01
CA LEU A 39 18.30 10.87 -14.49
C LEU A 39 18.49 11.98 -13.46
N TRP A 40 18.29 11.66 -12.19
CA TRP A 40 18.49 12.62 -11.10
C TRP A 40 19.97 13.00 -10.98
N MET A 41 20.90 12.04 -11.08
CA MET A 41 22.35 12.29 -11.08
C MET A 41 22.77 13.15 -12.28
N GLU A 42 22.35 12.80 -13.50
CA GLU A 42 22.62 13.61 -14.70
C GLU A 42 22.14 15.06 -14.53
N HIS A 43 20.99 15.25 -13.87
CA HIS A 43 20.47 16.59 -13.63
C HIS A 43 21.30 17.36 -12.59
N GLN A 44 21.79 16.70 -11.55
CA GLN A 44 22.65 17.32 -10.54
C GLN A 44 23.99 17.75 -11.15
N ASP A 45 24.60 16.92 -11.98
CA ASP A 45 25.87 17.22 -12.65
C ASP A 45 25.72 18.43 -13.57
N ASN A 46 24.65 18.53 -14.36
CA ASN A 46 24.36 19.65 -15.24
C ASN A 46 24.14 20.98 -14.47
N MET A 47 23.60 20.91 -13.24
CA MET A 47 23.43 22.10 -12.39
C MET A 47 24.76 22.60 -11.82
N ILE A 48 25.74 21.72 -11.59
CA ILE A 48 27.08 22.07 -11.09
C ILE A 48 27.95 22.69 -12.20
N GLU A 49 27.79 22.22 -13.44
CA GLU A 49 28.58 22.73 -14.58
C GLU A 49 28.12 24.09 -15.13
N GLY A 50 27.08 24.70 -14.56
CA GLY A 50 26.64 26.06 -14.84
C GLY A 50 26.16 26.31 -16.29
N THR A 51 25.81 25.27 -17.03
CA THR A 51 25.19 25.40 -18.36
C THR A 51 23.72 25.76 -18.18
N VAL A 52 23.47 27.07 -18.16
CA VAL A 52 22.19 27.73 -17.96
C VAL A 52 21.34 27.60 -19.22
N GLU A 53 20.03 27.41 -18.96
CA GLU A 53 18.90 27.68 -19.84
C GLU A 53 18.77 26.77 -21.07
N ASP A 54 18.15 25.64 -20.83
CA ASP A 54 17.56 24.86 -21.91
C ASP A 54 16.04 25.15 -21.98
N PRO A 55 15.54 25.68 -23.11
CA PRO A 55 14.08 25.83 -23.34
C PRO A 55 13.33 24.51 -23.39
N SER A 56 14.03 23.38 -23.29
CA SER A 56 13.47 22.03 -23.31
C SER A 56 12.89 21.55 -21.97
N ALA A 57 12.58 22.45 -21.04
CA ALA A 57 11.94 22.09 -19.76
C ALA A 57 10.64 21.24 -19.93
N SER A 58 9.96 21.38 -21.07
CA SER A 58 8.81 20.56 -21.44
C SER A 58 9.20 19.13 -21.84
N HIS A 59 10.36 18.96 -22.49
CA HIS A 59 10.83 17.63 -22.94
C HIS A 59 11.34 16.78 -21.77
N ASN A 60 11.98 17.39 -20.78
CA ASN A 60 12.40 16.70 -19.55
C ASN A 60 11.21 16.28 -18.68
N ARG A 61 10.13 17.08 -18.61
CA ARG A 61 8.88 16.67 -17.93
C ARG A 61 8.30 15.37 -18.48
N SER A 62 8.32 15.21 -19.80
CA SER A 62 7.86 13.99 -20.47
C SER A 62 8.75 12.78 -20.15
N ARG A 63 10.06 12.95 -20.00
CA ARG A 63 10.99 11.85 -19.67
C ARG A 63 10.75 11.29 -18.26
N TRP A 64 10.52 12.14 -17.27
CA TRP A 64 10.23 11.70 -15.89
C TRP A 64 8.91 10.94 -15.80
N LYS A 65 7.86 11.43 -16.46
CA LYS A 65 6.57 10.71 -16.56
C LYS A 65 6.72 9.39 -17.33
N SER A 66 7.49 9.36 -18.42
CA SER A 66 7.62 8.18 -19.27
C SER A 66 8.34 7.00 -18.64
N ILE A 67 9.13 7.20 -17.57
CA ILE A 67 9.81 6.10 -16.85
C ILE A 67 8.81 5.19 -16.17
N PHE A 68 7.76 5.77 -15.60
CA PHE A 68 6.76 5.01 -14.86
C PHE A 68 5.67 4.42 -15.77
N PHE A 69 5.43 5.02 -16.95
CA PHE A 69 4.29 4.68 -17.79
C PHE A 69 4.64 3.87 -19.06
N LYS A 70 5.90 3.86 -19.51
CA LYS A 70 6.26 3.24 -20.81
C LYS A 70 6.47 1.74 -20.83
N GLN A 71 6.48 1.05 -19.68
CA GLN A 71 6.93 -0.35 -19.61
C GLN A 71 5.81 -1.39 -19.51
N SER A 72 4.56 -0.97 -19.46
CA SER A 72 3.43 -1.90 -19.54
C SER A 72 2.47 -1.41 -20.62
N LYS A 73 2.27 -2.21 -21.66
CA LYS A 73 1.17 -2.01 -22.62
C LYS A 73 -0.20 -1.91 -21.94
N ASP A 74 -0.28 -2.32 -20.67
CA ASP A 74 -1.47 -2.31 -19.82
C ASP A 74 -1.70 -0.96 -19.08
N ILE A 75 -0.83 0.06 -19.28
CA ILE A 75 -0.89 1.34 -18.54
C ILE A 75 -1.35 2.50 -19.44
N GLU A 76 -1.62 2.25 -20.72
CA GLU A 76 -2.00 3.33 -21.66
C GLU A 76 -3.34 4.04 -21.35
N GLU A 77 -4.12 3.55 -20.37
CA GLU A 77 -5.44 4.12 -20.03
C GLU A 77 -5.53 4.89 -18.70
N LEU A 78 -4.41 5.19 -18.05
CA LEU A 78 -4.46 6.11 -16.91
C LEU A 78 -4.16 7.53 -17.38
N ASP A 79 -5.18 8.11 -17.98
CA ASP A 79 -5.19 9.50 -18.43
C ASP A 79 -5.05 10.53 -17.29
N GLU A 80 -4.11 11.41 -17.48
CA GLU A 80 -4.08 12.88 -17.40
C GLU A 80 -4.43 13.61 -16.09
N GLU A 81 -5.03 13.06 -15.07
CA GLU A 81 -5.52 13.88 -13.93
C GLU A 81 -4.68 13.86 -12.64
N ILE A 82 -3.55 13.17 -12.59
CA ILE A 82 -2.63 13.28 -11.45
C ILE A 82 -1.42 14.09 -11.90
N ASP A 83 -1.55 15.39 -11.88
CA ASP A 83 -0.41 16.31 -11.92
C ASP A 83 -0.02 16.68 -10.48
N PRO A 84 0.81 15.87 -9.80
CA PRO A 84 1.51 16.38 -8.65
C PRO A 84 2.43 17.46 -9.22
N GLN A 85 2.32 18.68 -8.72
CA GLN A 85 3.24 19.77 -9.07
C GLN A 85 4.66 19.20 -9.17
N PRO A 86 5.46 19.57 -10.19
CA PRO A 86 6.77 18.99 -10.41
C PRO A 86 7.72 19.46 -9.30
N ILE A 87 7.62 18.85 -8.13
CA ILE A 87 8.63 18.99 -7.09
C ILE A 87 9.85 18.25 -7.63
N ARG A 88 10.82 19.00 -8.12
CA ARG A 88 12.10 18.41 -8.49
C ARG A 88 12.83 18.07 -7.19
N PRO A 89 13.06 16.81 -6.88
CA PRO A 89 13.75 16.43 -5.66
C PRO A 89 15.19 16.96 -5.70
N THR A 90 15.54 17.74 -4.69
CA THR A 90 16.89 18.31 -4.54
C THR A 90 17.78 17.41 -3.71
N THR A 91 17.19 16.62 -2.83
CA THR A 91 17.90 15.68 -1.96
C THR A 91 17.56 14.23 -2.31
N MET A 92 18.44 13.30 -1.91
CA MET A 92 18.22 11.86 -2.07
C MET A 92 16.97 11.38 -1.32
N GLU A 93 16.66 12.00 -0.18
CA GLU A 93 15.46 11.65 0.60
C GLU A 93 14.17 12.08 -0.10
N GLU A 94 14.18 13.26 -0.68
CA GLU A 94 13.07 13.74 -1.51
C GLU A 94 12.89 12.86 -2.75
N LEU A 95 13.97 12.43 -3.39
CA LEU A 95 13.94 11.50 -4.52
C LEU A 95 13.31 10.17 -4.13
N LYS A 96 13.71 9.60 -2.99
CA LYS A 96 13.11 8.36 -2.47
C LYS A 96 11.62 8.54 -2.19
N ARG A 97 11.22 9.64 -1.55
CA ARG A 97 9.81 9.94 -1.26
C ARG A 97 9.00 10.09 -2.54
N TYR A 98 9.52 10.84 -3.51
CA TYR A 98 8.91 10.99 -4.83
C TYR A 98 8.71 9.62 -5.49
N PHE A 99 9.75 8.79 -5.49
CA PHE A 99 9.69 7.44 -6.06
C PHE A 99 8.63 6.56 -5.38
N LEU A 100 8.57 6.54 -4.04
CA LEU A 100 7.59 5.75 -3.31
C LEU A 100 6.15 6.23 -3.58
N ASN A 101 5.95 7.54 -3.68
CA ASN A 101 4.64 8.10 -4.01
C ASN A 101 4.20 7.76 -5.44
N SER A 102 5.14 7.71 -6.39
CA SER A 102 4.84 7.35 -7.77
C SER A 102 4.49 5.87 -7.97
N LEU A 103 4.92 4.99 -7.06
CA LEU A 103 4.57 3.56 -7.08
C LEU A 103 3.16 3.27 -6.56
N LEU A 104 2.58 4.15 -5.74
CA LEU A 104 1.29 3.91 -5.11
C LEU A 104 0.14 3.75 -6.12
N PRO A 105 -0.04 4.63 -7.13
CA PRO A 105 -1.08 4.46 -8.14
C PRO A 105 -0.97 3.12 -8.88
N PHE A 106 0.26 2.70 -9.16
CA PHE A 106 0.54 1.42 -9.80
C PHE A 106 0.11 0.23 -8.93
N GLN A 107 0.42 0.24 -7.63
CA GLN A 107 -0.03 -0.81 -6.70
C GLN A 107 -1.54 -0.83 -6.54
N LEU A 108 -2.17 0.33 -6.44
CA LEU A 108 -3.63 0.46 -6.38
C LEU A 108 -4.28 -0.13 -7.63
N LYS A 109 -3.73 0.15 -8.82
CA LYS A 109 -4.21 -0.45 -10.07
C LYS A 109 -4.12 -1.98 -10.03
N TRP A 110 -3.01 -2.55 -9.58
CA TRP A 110 -2.86 -4.01 -9.50
C TRP A 110 -3.77 -4.65 -8.45
N ALA A 111 -4.04 -3.96 -7.35
CA ALA A 111 -4.93 -4.44 -6.29
C ALA A 111 -6.42 -4.19 -6.58
N SER A 112 -6.76 -3.50 -7.69
CA SER A 112 -8.15 -3.17 -8.07
C SER A 112 -8.52 -3.61 -9.48
N SER A 113 -7.65 -4.32 -10.20
CA SER A 113 -7.91 -4.77 -11.57
C SER A 113 -7.33 -6.14 -11.87
N THR A 114 -7.89 -6.79 -12.88
CA THR A 114 -7.24 -7.89 -13.60
C THR A 114 -6.82 -7.41 -14.98
N VAL A 115 -6.22 -8.30 -15.80
CA VAL A 115 -5.89 -7.97 -17.21
C VAL A 115 -7.15 -7.65 -18.03
N ASP A 116 -8.26 -8.32 -17.72
CA ASP A 116 -9.49 -8.25 -18.51
C ASP A 116 -10.57 -7.35 -17.89
N LYS A 117 -10.41 -6.99 -16.61
CA LYS A 117 -11.42 -6.24 -15.85
C LYS A 117 -10.76 -5.20 -14.95
N MET A 118 -11.29 -4.01 -14.96
CA MET A 118 -10.90 -2.93 -14.06
C MET A 118 -12.09 -2.56 -13.19
N SER A 119 -11.86 -2.48 -11.88
CA SER A 119 -12.86 -1.93 -10.95
C SER A 119 -12.71 -0.43 -10.87
N PHE A 120 -13.83 0.26 -10.69
CA PHE A 120 -13.77 1.68 -10.37
C PHE A 120 -13.18 1.85 -8.97
N LEU A 121 -11.97 2.40 -8.91
CA LEU A 121 -11.28 2.64 -7.66
C LEU A 121 -11.65 4.03 -7.13
N ASP A 122 -11.97 4.10 -5.84
CA ASP A 122 -12.18 5.38 -5.17
C ASP A 122 -10.86 6.17 -5.12
N LYS A 123 -10.91 7.45 -5.52
CA LYS A 123 -9.75 8.36 -5.53
C LYS A 123 -9.17 8.58 -4.13
N ASP A 124 -9.95 8.41 -3.07
CA ASP A 124 -9.54 8.58 -1.68
C ASP A 124 -8.41 7.64 -1.27
N TYR A 125 -8.28 6.47 -1.90
CA TYR A 125 -7.17 5.55 -1.63
C TYR A 125 -5.80 6.12 -2.03
N GLN A 126 -5.74 7.01 -3.00
CA GLN A 126 -4.48 7.66 -3.40
C GLN A 126 -3.95 8.61 -2.31
N ALA A 127 -4.85 9.18 -1.52
CA ALA A 127 -4.52 10.08 -0.40
C ALA A 127 -4.54 9.39 0.97
N HIS A 128 -4.85 8.09 1.04
CA HIS A 128 -5.09 7.38 2.29
C HIS A 128 -3.79 7.17 3.09
N ASP A 129 -3.60 7.96 4.14
CA ASP A 129 -2.33 8.01 4.89
C ASP A 129 -1.95 6.68 5.54
N LEU A 130 -2.93 5.95 6.11
CA LEU A 130 -2.67 4.67 6.74
C LEU A 130 -2.22 3.61 5.71
N LEU A 131 -2.83 3.58 4.53
CA LEU A 131 -2.40 2.68 3.45
C LEU A 131 -0.99 3.02 2.98
N LYS A 132 -0.70 4.30 2.77
CA LYS A 132 0.66 4.78 2.45
C LYS A 132 1.66 4.38 3.51
N PHE A 133 1.32 4.54 4.79
CA PHE A 133 2.18 4.14 5.90
C PHE A 133 2.59 2.68 5.80
N PHE A 134 1.64 1.75 5.71
CA PHE A 134 1.95 0.32 5.62
C PHE A 134 2.76 -0.01 4.38
N LEU A 135 2.39 0.52 3.21
CA LEU A 135 3.09 0.19 1.98
C LEU A 135 4.51 0.75 1.98
N GLN A 136 4.70 2.02 2.36
CA GLN A 136 5.99 2.70 2.20
C GLN A 136 6.99 2.36 3.30
N ARG A 137 6.55 1.96 4.50
CA ARG A 137 7.42 1.65 5.63
C ARG A 137 7.87 0.20 5.69
N LEU A 138 7.09 -0.73 5.15
CA LEU A 138 7.43 -2.14 5.17
C LEU A 138 8.28 -2.54 3.94
N PRO A 139 9.16 -3.57 4.07
CA PRO A 139 9.94 -4.11 2.97
C PRO A 139 9.08 -4.68 1.82
N ASP A 140 9.67 -4.90 0.66
CA ASP A 140 8.99 -5.46 -0.53
C ASP A 140 8.70 -6.95 -0.46
N THR A 141 9.27 -7.64 0.51
CA THR A 141 8.94 -9.03 0.86
C THR A 141 7.66 -9.16 1.68
N PHE A 142 7.08 -8.03 2.12
CA PHE A 142 5.84 -7.99 2.88
C PHE A 142 4.66 -7.81 1.93
N LEU A 143 3.63 -8.64 2.11
CA LEU A 143 2.40 -8.62 1.35
C LEU A 143 1.28 -8.09 2.24
N VAL A 144 0.59 -7.06 1.79
CA VAL A 144 -0.45 -6.36 2.56
C VAL A 144 -1.82 -6.65 1.95
N MET A 145 -2.75 -7.12 2.77
CA MET A 145 -4.18 -7.14 2.48
C MET A 145 -4.83 -6.04 3.35
N PHE A 146 -5.36 -5.02 2.70
CA PHE A 146 -5.92 -3.86 3.37
C PHE A 146 -7.43 -4.01 3.49
N TYR A 147 -7.93 -4.30 4.70
CA TYR A 147 -9.31 -4.60 5.03
C TYR A 147 -9.99 -5.61 4.09
N PRO A 148 -9.38 -6.79 3.85
CA PRO A 148 -9.92 -7.74 2.89
C PRO A 148 -11.28 -8.27 3.31
N ILE A 149 -12.16 -8.48 2.32
CA ILE A 149 -13.48 -9.05 2.54
C ILE A 149 -13.48 -10.53 2.18
N PHE A 150 -13.74 -11.38 3.17
CA PHE A 150 -13.86 -12.83 2.99
C PHE A 150 -15.31 -13.25 2.78
N LYS A 151 -15.56 -14.02 1.74
CA LYS A 151 -16.87 -14.64 1.49
C LYS A 151 -16.89 -16.02 2.12
N LEU A 152 -17.53 -16.13 3.27
CA LEU A 152 -17.79 -17.40 3.94
C LEU A 152 -19.11 -17.99 3.43
N LYS A 153 -19.34 -19.30 3.64
CA LYS A 153 -20.54 -20.02 3.12
C LYS A 153 -21.88 -19.31 3.41
N LYS A 154 -21.99 -18.61 4.54
CA LYS A 154 -23.24 -17.98 5.01
C LYS A 154 -23.11 -16.48 5.29
N ALA A 155 -21.93 -15.89 5.14
CA ALA A 155 -21.69 -14.51 5.52
C ALA A 155 -20.52 -13.89 4.72
N VAL A 156 -20.61 -12.60 4.56
CA VAL A 156 -19.48 -11.77 4.10
C VAL A 156 -18.88 -11.12 5.33
N VAL A 157 -17.58 -11.25 5.51
CA VAL A 157 -16.87 -10.76 6.70
C VAL A 157 -15.73 -9.87 6.26
N GLU A 158 -15.77 -8.62 6.70
CA GLU A 158 -14.63 -7.71 6.61
C GLU A 158 -13.62 -8.08 7.69
N ALA A 159 -12.36 -8.22 7.28
CA ALA A 159 -11.25 -8.50 8.16
C ALA A 159 -10.45 -7.23 8.48
N ASP A 160 -9.61 -7.31 9.49
CA ASP A 160 -8.64 -6.27 9.79
C ASP A 160 -7.47 -6.32 8.80
N ILE A 161 -6.54 -5.37 8.88
CA ILE A 161 -5.36 -5.36 8.01
C ILE A 161 -4.52 -6.60 8.27
N ILE A 162 -4.16 -7.31 7.21
CA ILE A 162 -3.34 -8.53 7.28
C ILE A 162 -2.02 -8.26 6.58
N ILE A 163 -0.92 -8.55 7.26
CA ILE A 163 0.43 -8.43 6.74
C ILE A 163 1.07 -9.82 6.73
N ILE A 164 1.42 -10.31 5.55
CA ILE A 164 2.07 -11.60 5.37
C ILE A 164 3.55 -11.33 5.08
N HIS A 165 4.42 -11.98 5.85
CA HIS A 165 5.87 -11.83 5.71
C HIS A 165 6.57 -13.17 5.91
N PRO A 166 7.89 -13.32 5.61
CA PRO A 166 8.55 -14.62 5.57
C PRO A 166 8.53 -15.44 6.86
N VAL A 167 8.27 -14.81 8.02
CA VAL A 167 8.29 -15.49 9.33
C VAL A 167 6.93 -15.54 10.02
N GLY A 168 5.88 -14.96 9.44
CA GLY A 168 4.55 -14.97 10.07
C GLY A 168 3.49 -14.17 9.35
N ILE A 169 2.31 -14.15 9.95
CA ILE A 169 1.17 -13.32 9.55
C ILE A 169 0.85 -12.40 10.72
N GLU A 170 0.77 -11.12 10.46
CA GLU A 170 0.35 -10.11 11.43
C GLU A 170 -1.05 -9.61 11.11
N ILE A 171 -1.89 -9.53 12.13
CA ILE A 171 -3.23 -8.94 12.06
C ILE A 171 -3.20 -7.64 12.84
N VAL A 172 -3.43 -6.54 12.16
CA VAL A 172 -3.35 -5.20 12.74
C VAL A 172 -4.73 -4.57 12.81
N LYS A 173 -5.17 -4.33 14.04
CA LYS A 173 -6.41 -3.59 14.34
C LYS A 173 -6.12 -2.12 14.56
N ILE A 174 -6.65 -1.26 13.72
CA ILE A 174 -6.53 0.18 13.91
C ILE A 174 -7.67 0.68 14.77
N VAL A 175 -7.33 1.42 15.82
CA VAL A 175 -8.29 2.12 16.68
C VAL A 175 -8.04 3.62 16.56
N ASN A 176 -8.97 4.31 15.93
CA ASN A 176 -8.91 5.76 15.81
C ASN A 176 -9.50 6.41 17.06
N LEU A 177 -8.65 7.00 17.86
CA LEU A 177 -9.06 7.82 19.02
C LEU A 177 -8.76 9.28 18.76
N ALA A 178 -9.66 10.16 19.20
CA ALA A 178 -9.34 11.59 19.23
C ALA A 178 -8.14 11.85 20.16
N PRO A 179 -7.28 12.86 19.87
CA PRO A 179 -6.10 13.14 20.68
C PRO A 179 -6.39 13.44 22.16
N SER A 180 -7.62 13.90 22.46
CA SER A 180 -8.10 14.17 23.83
C SER A 180 -8.53 12.92 24.61
N LYS A 181 -8.63 11.75 23.94
CA LYS A 181 -9.12 10.50 24.53
C LYS A 181 -7.99 9.56 24.88
N SER A 182 -8.07 8.95 26.04
CA SER A 182 -7.26 7.81 26.44
C SER A 182 -8.08 6.52 26.37
N MET A 183 -7.41 5.39 26.11
CA MET A 183 -8.02 4.09 26.06
C MET A 183 -7.63 3.30 27.31
N ILE A 184 -8.63 2.78 28.02
CA ILE A 184 -8.45 1.95 29.20
C ILE A 184 -8.73 0.51 28.77
N VAL A 185 -7.66 -0.27 28.72
CA VAL A 185 -7.68 -1.68 28.33
C VAL A 185 -8.10 -2.52 29.53
N GLN A 186 -9.06 -3.40 29.35
CA GLN A 186 -9.49 -4.37 30.34
C GLN A 186 -9.63 -5.76 29.72
N ASP A 187 -9.59 -6.76 30.59
CA ASP A 187 -9.93 -8.11 30.16
C ASP A 187 -11.43 -8.20 29.86
N GLY A 188 -11.77 -8.87 28.76
CA GLY A 188 -13.14 -9.11 28.39
C GLY A 188 -13.63 -8.36 27.15
N ARG A 189 -14.94 -8.21 27.08
CA ARG A 189 -15.63 -7.77 25.86
C ARG A 189 -15.70 -6.26 25.69
N THR A 190 -15.58 -5.53 26.80
CA THR A 190 -15.76 -4.08 26.84
C THR A 190 -14.50 -3.42 27.36
N TRP A 191 -14.00 -2.46 26.61
CA TRP A 191 -12.97 -1.52 27.01
C TRP A 191 -13.60 -0.14 27.24
N PHE A 192 -12.84 0.81 27.75
CA PHE A 192 -13.33 2.16 27.98
C PHE A 192 -12.46 3.18 27.26
N THR A 193 -13.09 4.25 26.81
CA THR A 193 -12.39 5.48 26.43
C THR A 193 -12.70 6.53 27.49
N GLU A 194 -11.71 7.33 27.87
CA GLU A 194 -11.85 8.41 28.83
C GLU A 194 -11.51 9.74 28.18
N GLU A 195 -12.37 10.73 28.37
CA GLU A 195 -12.20 12.11 27.97
C GLU A 195 -12.77 13.04 29.03
N ASN A 196 -11.96 13.99 29.54
CA ASN A 196 -12.38 14.92 30.61
C ASN A 196 -12.97 14.22 31.85
N ASN A 197 -12.39 13.09 32.29
CA ASN A 197 -12.86 12.24 33.39
C ASN A 197 -14.24 11.58 33.14
N ILE A 198 -14.70 11.56 31.90
CA ILE A 198 -15.93 10.86 31.51
C ILE A 198 -15.52 9.58 30.78
N GLN A 199 -15.91 8.44 31.36
CA GLN A 199 -15.66 7.13 30.75
C GLN A 199 -16.83 6.72 29.84
N THR A 200 -16.50 6.24 28.65
CA THR A 200 -17.46 5.69 27.68
C THR A 200 -17.09 4.27 27.29
N ASN A 201 -18.06 3.39 27.28
CA ASN A 201 -17.87 2.00 26.86
C ASN A 201 -17.54 1.90 25.37
N MET A 202 -16.57 1.07 25.02
CA MET A 202 -16.29 0.65 23.66
C MET A 202 -16.16 -0.86 23.57
N LEU A 203 -16.50 -1.42 22.43
CA LEU A 203 -16.26 -2.86 22.18
C LEU A 203 -14.76 -3.10 22.11
N ASN A 204 -14.28 -4.15 22.77
CA ASN A 204 -12.88 -4.56 22.72
C ASN A 204 -12.45 -4.78 21.23
N PRO A 205 -11.52 -3.98 20.69
CA PRO A 205 -11.09 -4.08 19.30
C PRO A 205 -10.45 -5.42 18.94
N MET A 206 -9.85 -6.09 19.93
CA MET A 206 -9.21 -7.39 19.75
C MET A 206 -10.20 -8.51 19.42
N ILE A 207 -11.51 -8.29 19.60
CA ILE A 207 -12.54 -9.25 19.18
C ILE A 207 -12.57 -9.37 17.65
N SER A 208 -12.45 -8.25 16.91
CA SER A 208 -12.39 -8.31 15.45
C SER A 208 -11.11 -8.97 14.97
N ALA A 209 -9.96 -8.61 15.55
CA ALA A 209 -8.68 -9.22 15.23
C ALA A 209 -8.69 -10.75 15.49
N GLY A 210 -9.30 -11.19 16.61
CA GLY A 210 -9.50 -12.62 16.90
C GLY A 210 -10.44 -13.33 15.93
N ARG A 211 -11.41 -12.61 15.33
CA ARG A 211 -12.24 -13.15 14.24
C ARG A 211 -11.44 -13.34 12.96
N THR A 212 -10.66 -12.32 12.58
CA THR A 212 -9.75 -12.38 11.44
C THR A 212 -8.75 -13.53 11.60
N GLU A 213 -8.16 -13.70 12.79
CA GLU A 213 -7.25 -14.81 13.08
C GLU A 213 -7.90 -16.18 12.84
N LYS A 214 -9.12 -16.40 13.35
CA LYS A 214 -9.84 -17.67 13.14
C LYS A 214 -10.11 -17.97 11.66
N ILE A 215 -10.37 -16.94 10.85
CA ILE A 215 -10.56 -17.10 9.41
C ILE A 215 -9.23 -17.57 8.78
N ILE A 216 -8.13 -16.90 9.10
CA ILE A 216 -6.80 -17.26 8.57
C ILE A 216 -6.39 -18.66 9.02
N GLN A 217 -6.55 -18.97 10.31
CA GLN A 217 -6.27 -20.32 10.85
C GLN A 217 -7.08 -21.41 10.13
N SER A 218 -8.37 -21.13 9.85
CA SER A 218 -9.20 -22.07 9.09
C SER A 218 -8.69 -22.31 7.66
N ILE A 219 -8.21 -21.26 7.01
CA ILE A 219 -7.62 -21.36 5.65
C ILE A 219 -6.32 -22.15 5.71
N LEU A 220 -5.40 -21.81 6.62
CA LEU A 220 -4.12 -22.50 6.76
C LEU A 220 -4.31 -23.98 7.09
N SER A 221 -5.21 -24.27 8.03
CA SER A 221 -5.52 -25.66 8.42
C SER A 221 -6.12 -26.47 7.26
N TYR A 222 -6.94 -25.86 6.42
CA TYR A 222 -7.50 -26.52 5.22
C TYR A 222 -6.40 -26.89 4.22
N GLU A 223 -5.39 -26.04 4.06
CA GLU A 223 -4.23 -26.28 3.20
C GLU A 223 -3.13 -27.13 3.88
N GLY A 224 -3.32 -27.54 5.12
CA GLY A 224 -2.32 -28.30 5.88
C GLY A 224 -1.07 -27.49 6.25
N LEU A 225 -1.19 -26.18 6.34
CA LEU A 225 -0.09 -25.27 6.64
C LEU A 225 -0.15 -24.82 8.12
N GLU A 226 1.02 -24.75 8.75
CA GLU A 226 1.20 -24.12 10.05
C GLU A 226 2.06 -22.87 9.87
N PHE A 227 1.54 -21.73 10.26
CA PHE A 227 2.26 -20.46 10.15
C PHE A 227 1.92 -19.57 11.37
N PRO A 228 2.93 -18.92 12.00
CA PRO A 228 2.68 -18.07 13.16
C PRO A 228 1.75 -16.90 12.83
N ILE A 229 0.76 -16.65 13.69
CA ILE A 229 -0.16 -15.52 13.56
C ILE A 229 -0.05 -14.67 14.83
N ILE A 230 0.14 -13.37 14.68
CA ILE A 230 0.26 -12.40 15.77
C ILE A 230 -0.79 -11.31 15.55
N ARG A 231 -1.41 -10.84 16.65
CA ARG A 231 -2.41 -9.75 16.66
C ARG A 231 -1.84 -8.51 17.33
N TYR A 232 -2.03 -7.38 16.70
CA TYR A 232 -1.69 -6.06 17.24
C TYR A 232 -2.89 -5.14 17.29
#